data_9c3bb5de5d75bd1ba4ec37a620db2d8e
#
_entry.id   9c3bb5de5d75bd1ba4ec37a620db2d8e
#
_cell.length_a   1.000
_cell.length_b   1.000
_cell.length_c   1.000
_cell.angle_alpha   90.00
_cell.angle_beta   90.00
_cell.angle_gamma   90.00
#
_symmetry.space_group_name_H-M   'P 1'
#
loop_
_entity.id
_entity.type
_entity.pdbx_description
1 polymer ?
#
loop_
_entity_poly.entity_id
_entity_poly.type
_entity_poly.pdbx_seq_one_letter_code
_entity_poly.pdbx_strand_id
1 'polypeptide(L)'
;YLRMAADKNHAYAEYELAMQTDKRMPNVKLSYLMRAAEHGCVAAEYEIGKLYYENGQTEQGLAHLEKAAGLDLWARTQVGLFYCYTRDDWEHGMELLTSAAEENYAPAQEAIRNIQSGLNAQIFTGLCDLFYYAANIIDGRAEEIHAPSGEPVISRRQRREEQAKRDGVVMQM
;
A
#
# COMPACT_ATOMS: atom_id res chain seq x y z
N TYR A 1 -41.20 -1.42 3.21
CA TYR A 1 -40.22 -1.99 4.19
C TYR A 1 -38.82 -1.46 3.98
N LEU A 2 -38.36 -1.25 2.75
CA LEU A 2 -37.04 -0.65 2.45
C LEU A 2 -36.95 0.86 2.81
N ARG A 3 -38.09 1.57 2.87
CA ARG A 3 -38.11 3.00 3.26
C ARG A 3 -38.01 3.25 4.78
N MET A 4 -38.41 2.31 5.63
CA MET A 4 -38.32 2.46 7.10
C MET A 4 -37.03 1.91 7.69
N ALA A 5 -36.30 1.06 6.95
CA ALA A 5 -34.91 0.74 7.25
C ALA A 5 -33.98 1.88 6.84
N ALA A 6 -34.49 2.84 6.05
CA ALA A 6 -33.72 3.90 5.41
C ALA A 6 -33.14 4.94 6.38
N ASP A 7 -33.77 5.21 7.52
CA ASP A 7 -33.29 6.32 8.37
C ASP A 7 -32.08 5.94 9.25
N LYS A 8 -31.78 4.65 9.40
CA LYS A 8 -30.49 4.16 9.98
C LYS A 8 -29.61 3.39 9.01
N ASN A 9 -30.18 2.92 7.89
CA ASN A 9 -29.44 2.20 6.84
C ASN A 9 -29.24 3.03 5.57
N HIS A 10 -29.63 4.30 5.55
CA HIS A 10 -29.53 5.15 4.37
C HIS A 10 -28.07 5.35 3.96
N ALA A 11 -27.20 5.61 4.92
CA ALA A 11 -25.77 5.78 4.69
C ALA A 11 -25.11 4.55 4.05
N TYR A 12 -25.43 3.35 4.54
CA TYR A 12 -24.89 2.12 3.99
C TYR A 12 -25.49 1.78 2.60
N ALA A 13 -26.78 2.04 2.39
CA ALA A 13 -27.40 1.83 1.08
C ALA A 13 -26.81 2.79 0.01
N GLU A 14 -26.53 4.03 0.37
CA GLU A 14 -25.87 4.99 -0.51
C GLU A 14 -24.42 4.58 -0.81
N TYR A 15 -23.69 4.07 0.20
CA TYR A 15 -22.38 3.50 0.02
C TYR A 15 -22.41 2.30 -0.94
N GLU A 16 -23.31 1.36 -0.77
CA GLU A 16 -23.48 0.21 -1.66
C GLU A 16 -23.82 0.64 -3.11
N LEU A 17 -24.68 1.64 -3.28
CA LEU A 17 -24.96 2.22 -4.60
C LEU A 17 -23.69 2.83 -5.24
N ALA A 18 -22.89 3.52 -4.44
CA ALA A 18 -21.61 4.03 -4.90
C ALA A 18 -20.66 2.92 -5.35
N MET A 19 -20.60 1.81 -4.60
CA MET A 19 -19.74 0.67 -4.92
C MET A 19 -20.22 -0.09 -6.17
N GLN A 20 -21.51 -0.10 -6.44
CA GLN A 20 -22.11 -0.69 -7.66
C GLN A 20 -22.03 0.24 -8.89
N THR A 21 -21.71 1.52 -8.69
CA THR A 21 -21.61 2.49 -9.78
C THR A 21 -20.42 2.15 -10.70
N ASP A 22 -20.63 2.19 -12.02
CA ASP A 22 -19.60 1.93 -13.04
C ASP A 22 -18.41 2.88 -12.81
N LYS A 23 -17.20 2.35 -12.92
CA LYS A 23 -15.94 3.10 -12.83
C LYS A 23 -15.86 4.25 -13.89
N ARG A 24 -16.68 4.17 -14.94
CA ARG A 24 -16.80 5.20 -15.98
C ARG A 24 -17.58 6.43 -15.52
N MET A 25 -18.21 6.37 -14.35
CA MET A 25 -19.04 7.46 -13.81
C MET A 25 -18.50 7.95 -12.45
N PRO A 26 -17.24 8.46 -12.39
CA PRO A 26 -16.61 8.81 -11.12
C PRO A 26 -17.37 9.90 -10.35
N ASN A 27 -17.98 10.85 -11.05
CA ASN A 27 -18.75 11.92 -10.42
C ASN A 27 -20.04 11.40 -9.75
N VAL A 28 -20.68 10.39 -10.36
CA VAL A 28 -21.89 9.76 -9.79
C VAL A 28 -21.50 8.94 -8.56
N LYS A 29 -20.42 8.15 -8.65
CA LYS A 29 -19.87 7.42 -7.51
C LYS A 29 -19.55 8.38 -6.36
N LEU A 30 -18.84 9.46 -6.64
CA LEU A 30 -18.48 10.44 -5.64
C LEU A 30 -19.71 11.08 -4.98
N SER A 31 -20.76 11.40 -5.74
CA SER A 31 -21.98 12.00 -5.18
C SER A 31 -22.68 11.06 -4.19
N TYR A 32 -22.76 9.76 -4.48
CA TYR A 32 -23.30 8.77 -3.54
C TYR A 32 -22.43 8.61 -2.31
N LEU A 33 -21.09 8.58 -2.48
CA LEU A 33 -20.16 8.51 -1.35
C LEU A 33 -20.27 9.73 -0.44
N MET A 34 -20.35 10.93 -1.00
CA MET A 34 -20.51 12.16 -0.21
C MET A 34 -21.77 12.14 0.63
N ARG A 35 -22.90 11.73 0.05
CA ARG A 35 -24.16 11.58 0.80
C ARG A 35 -24.07 10.51 1.88
N ALA A 36 -23.44 9.36 1.58
CA ALA A 36 -23.22 8.32 2.56
C ALA A 36 -22.35 8.81 3.73
N ALA A 37 -21.31 9.59 3.45
CA ALA A 37 -20.44 10.19 4.46
C ALA A 37 -21.17 11.24 5.31
N GLU A 38 -22.01 12.07 4.71
CA GLU A 38 -22.89 13.02 5.41
C GLU A 38 -23.85 12.31 6.39
N HIS A 39 -24.29 11.12 6.02
CA HIS A 39 -25.12 10.27 6.88
C HIS A 39 -24.31 9.38 7.85
N GLY A 40 -22.99 9.60 7.95
CA GLY A 40 -22.11 8.96 8.93
C GLY A 40 -21.48 7.63 8.51
N CYS A 41 -21.46 7.31 7.21
CA CYS A 41 -20.76 6.12 6.71
C CYS A 41 -19.25 6.36 6.68
N VAL A 42 -18.50 5.80 7.62
CA VAL A 42 -17.04 5.93 7.70
C VAL A 42 -16.33 5.32 6.48
N ALA A 43 -16.83 4.19 5.97
CA ALA A 43 -16.29 3.57 4.76
C ALA A 43 -16.40 4.50 3.54
N ALA A 44 -17.44 5.35 3.48
CA ALA A 44 -17.58 6.33 2.42
C ALA A 44 -16.51 7.44 2.51
N GLU A 45 -16.18 7.93 3.71
CA GLU A 45 -15.08 8.88 3.91
C GLU A 45 -13.74 8.30 3.43
N TYR A 46 -13.45 7.04 3.75
CA TYR A 46 -12.26 6.34 3.29
C TYR A 46 -12.22 6.24 1.75
N GLU A 47 -13.31 5.82 1.11
CA GLU A 47 -13.39 5.71 -0.36
C GLU A 47 -13.31 7.08 -1.06
N ILE A 48 -13.88 8.14 -0.48
CA ILE A 48 -13.72 9.52 -0.98
C ILE A 48 -12.24 9.91 -0.96
N GLY A 49 -11.56 9.64 0.15
CA GLY A 49 -10.14 9.93 0.30
C GLY A 49 -9.29 9.27 -0.79
N LYS A 50 -9.53 7.97 -1.04
CA LYS A 50 -8.87 7.23 -2.12
C LYS A 50 -9.16 7.83 -3.49
N LEU A 51 -10.42 8.15 -3.80
CA LEU A 51 -10.80 8.72 -5.09
C LEU A 51 -10.12 10.06 -5.34
N TYR A 52 -10.07 10.96 -4.36
CA TYR A 52 -9.35 12.22 -4.49
C TYR A 52 -7.85 12.01 -4.69
N TYR A 53 -7.26 11.08 -3.94
CA TYR A 53 -5.84 10.75 -4.07
C TYR A 53 -5.51 10.19 -5.46
N GLU A 54 -6.30 9.23 -5.97
CA GLU A 54 -6.16 8.62 -7.30
C GLU A 54 -6.32 9.64 -8.44
N ASN A 55 -7.14 10.67 -8.23
CA ASN A 55 -7.34 11.78 -9.17
C ASN A 55 -6.27 12.88 -9.07
N GLY A 56 -5.22 12.70 -8.27
CA GLY A 56 -4.13 13.66 -8.10
C GLY A 56 -4.44 14.81 -7.13
N GLN A 57 -5.60 14.80 -6.49
CA GLN A 57 -5.99 15.76 -5.46
C GLN A 57 -5.50 15.29 -4.09
N THR A 58 -4.18 15.15 -3.97
CA THR A 58 -3.52 14.47 -2.85
C THR A 58 -3.88 15.03 -1.49
N GLU A 59 -3.84 16.36 -1.32
CA GLU A 59 -4.12 16.99 -0.03
C GLU A 59 -5.57 16.75 0.43
N GLN A 60 -6.53 16.89 -0.49
CA GLN A 60 -7.93 16.61 -0.18
C GLN A 60 -8.16 15.14 0.13
N GLY A 61 -7.53 14.26 -0.65
CA GLY A 61 -7.57 12.81 -0.41
C GLY A 61 -7.07 12.43 0.98
N LEU A 62 -5.91 12.95 1.38
CA LEU A 62 -5.34 12.71 2.70
C LEU A 62 -6.22 13.25 3.82
N ALA A 63 -6.81 14.44 3.66
CA ALA A 63 -7.70 15.01 4.67
C ALA A 63 -8.93 14.11 4.94
N HIS A 64 -9.53 13.51 3.90
CA HIS A 64 -10.62 12.55 4.06
C HIS A 64 -10.15 11.22 4.69
N LEU A 65 -8.96 10.71 4.32
CA LEU A 65 -8.38 9.51 4.92
C LEU A 65 -8.11 9.71 6.41
N GLU A 66 -7.47 10.80 6.81
CA GLU A 66 -7.22 11.12 8.22
C GLU A 66 -8.52 11.29 9.02
N LYS A 67 -9.52 11.95 8.41
CA LYS A 67 -10.84 12.05 9.01
C LYS A 67 -11.44 10.66 9.25
N ALA A 68 -11.38 9.76 8.27
CA ALA A 68 -11.87 8.38 8.40
C ALA A 68 -11.13 7.62 9.51
N ALA A 69 -9.79 7.74 9.59
CA ALA A 69 -8.96 7.09 10.61
C ALA A 69 -9.32 7.53 12.03
N GLY A 70 -9.77 8.77 12.20
CA GLY A 70 -10.24 9.30 13.48
C GLY A 70 -11.61 8.80 13.92
N LEU A 71 -12.41 8.20 13.01
CA LEU A 71 -13.81 7.84 13.28
C LEU A 71 -13.98 6.42 13.84
N ASP A 72 -13.22 5.44 13.34
CA ASP A 72 -13.26 4.07 13.84
C ASP A 72 -11.97 3.26 13.60
N LEU A 73 -11.85 2.10 14.27
CA LEU A 73 -10.66 1.25 14.24
C LEU A 73 -10.48 0.54 12.88
N TRP A 74 -11.56 0.23 12.18
CA TRP A 74 -11.51 -0.34 10.85
C TRP A 74 -10.88 0.66 9.88
N ALA A 75 -11.41 1.89 9.85
CA ALA A 75 -10.90 2.93 8.96
C ALA A 75 -9.45 3.30 9.30
N ARG A 76 -9.11 3.41 10.59
CA ARG A 76 -7.73 3.64 11.04
C ARG A 76 -6.78 2.56 10.52
N THR A 77 -7.19 1.30 10.57
CA THR A 77 -6.41 0.18 10.01
C THR A 77 -6.26 0.29 8.50
N GLN A 78 -7.35 0.59 7.76
CA GLN A 78 -7.30 0.74 6.31
C GLN A 78 -6.41 1.92 5.87
N VAL A 79 -6.48 3.03 6.58
CA VAL A 79 -5.65 4.20 6.33
C VAL A 79 -4.18 3.91 6.66
N GLY A 80 -3.90 3.21 7.75
CA GLY A 80 -2.56 2.76 8.07
C GLY A 80 -1.95 1.89 6.97
N LEU A 81 -2.70 0.91 6.46
CA LEU A 81 -2.28 0.10 5.31
C LEU A 81 -2.09 0.93 4.03
N PHE A 82 -2.96 1.92 3.80
CA PHE A 82 -2.82 2.84 2.68
C PHE A 82 -1.50 3.62 2.75
N TYR A 83 -1.13 4.16 3.90
CA TYR A 83 0.15 4.85 4.06
C TYR A 83 1.33 3.93 3.84
N CYS A 84 1.32 2.70 4.40
CA CYS A 84 2.40 1.74 4.21
C CYS A 84 2.57 1.33 2.73
N TYR A 85 1.49 1.02 2.01
CA TYR A 85 1.60 0.37 0.70
C TYR A 85 1.44 1.32 -0.49
N THR A 86 0.78 2.46 -0.31
CA THR A 86 0.48 3.37 -1.42
C THR A 86 1.36 4.61 -1.39
N ARG A 87 1.62 5.15 -0.21
CA ARG A 87 2.44 6.35 -0.03
C ARG A 87 3.90 6.06 0.30
N ASP A 88 4.23 4.82 0.67
CA ASP A 88 5.54 4.43 1.20
C ASP A 88 5.93 5.22 2.47
N ASP A 89 4.92 5.67 3.21
CA ASP A 89 5.07 6.35 4.50
C ASP A 89 4.84 5.35 5.62
N TRP A 90 5.88 4.57 5.87
CA TRP A 90 5.85 3.47 6.84
C TRP A 90 5.71 3.94 8.28
N GLU A 91 6.30 5.08 8.61
CA GLU A 91 6.27 5.62 9.97
C GLU A 91 4.83 5.95 10.37
N HIS A 92 4.16 6.77 9.58
CA HIS A 92 2.77 7.15 9.86
C HIS A 92 1.80 5.97 9.71
N GLY A 93 1.99 5.12 8.70
CA GLY A 93 1.17 3.93 8.52
C GLY A 93 1.25 2.96 9.70
N MET A 94 2.44 2.69 10.22
CA MET A 94 2.65 1.84 11.38
C MET A 94 2.16 2.47 12.68
N GLU A 95 2.21 3.78 12.84
CA GLU A 95 1.63 4.50 13.98
C GLU A 95 0.11 4.28 14.05
N LEU A 96 -0.60 4.45 12.93
CA LEU A 96 -2.04 4.21 12.86
C LEU A 96 -2.41 2.74 13.15
N LEU A 97 -1.65 1.79 12.55
CA LEU A 97 -1.87 0.36 12.79
C LEU A 97 -1.62 -0.02 14.25
N THR A 98 -0.55 0.49 14.85
CA THR A 98 -0.20 0.22 16.24
C THR A 98 -1.26 0.79 17.19
N SER A 99 -1.70 2.02 16.96
CA SER A 99 -2.78 2.63 17.72
C SER A 99 -4.07 1.80 17.70
N ALA A 100 -4.47 1.29 16.53
CA ALA A 100 -5.63 0.42 16.44
C ALA A 100 -5.41 -0.95 17.12
N ALA A 101 -4.19 -1.50 17.06
CA ALA A 101 -3.83 -2.77 17.69
C ALA A 101 -3.81 -2.68 19.23
N GLU A 102 -3.40 -1.54 19.79
CA GLU A 102 -3.42 -1.25 21.24
C GLU A 102 -4.85 -1.21 21.78
N GLU A 103 -5.83 -0.81 20.97
CA GLU A 103 -7.25 -0.89 21.30
C GLU A 103 -7.83 -2.31 21.12
N ASN A 104 -6.98 -3.35 21.01
CA ASN A 104 -7.33 -4.76 20.81
C ASN A 104 -8.09 -5.06 19.51
N TYR A 105 -7.88 -4.27 18.46
CA TYR A 105 -8.47 -4.53 17.16
C TYR A 105 -7.67 -5.63 16.42
N ALA A 106 -8.21 -6.85 16.39
CA ALA A 106 -7.54 -8.02 15.84
C ALA A 106 -7.08 -7.87 14.37
N PRO A 107 -7.84 -7.23 13.46
CA PRO A 107 -7.37 -7.01 12.09
C PRO A 107 -6.11 -6.13 11.99
N ALA A 108 -5.95 -5.12 12.86
CA ALA A 108 -4.74 -4.32 12.90
C ALA A 108 -3.54 -5.12 13.41
N GLN A 109 -3.73 -5.96 14.43
CA GLN A 109 -2.69 -6.85 14.96
C GLN A 109 -2.25 -7.86 13.90
N GLU A 110 -3.18 -8.39 13.10
CA GLU A 110 -2.88 -9.29 12.00
C GLU A 110 -2.14 -8.57 10.86
N ALA A 111 -2.56 -7.36 10.50
CA ALA A 111 -1.88 -6.52 9.51
C ALA A 111 -0.42 -6.28 9.89
N ILE A 112 -0.14 -5.90 11.15
CA ILE A 112 1.22 -5.72 11.65
C ILE A 112 2.03 -7.00 11.55
N ARG A 113 1.49 -8.14 11.96
CA ARG A 113 2.18 -9.44 11.83
C ARG A 113 2.53 -9.78 10.39
N ASN A 114 1.61 -9.55 9.46
CA ASN A 114 1.83 -9.82 8.05
C ASN A 114 2.91 -8.92 7.46
N ILE A 115 2.92 -7.63 7.81
CA ILE A 115 3.97 -6.68 7.44
C ILE A 115 5.32 -7.14 7.98
N GLN A 116 5.41 -7.46 9.27
CA GLN A 116 6.65 -7.91 9.92
C GLN A 116 7.17 -9.22 9.34
N SER A 117 6.30 -10.19 9.05
CA SER A 117 6.71 -11.46 8.44
C SER A 117 7.20 -11.27 7.00
N GLY A 118 6.57 -10.43 6.22
CA GLY A 118 7.01 -10.07 4.87
C GLY A 118 8.37 -9.37 4.88
N LEU A 119 8.57 -8.41 5.77
CA LEU A 119 9.86 -7.74 5.94
C LEU A 119 10.97 -8.69 6.37
N ASN A 120 10.69 -9.59 7.34
CA ASN A 120 11.65 -10.57 7.81
C ASN A 120 12.05 -11.55 6.68
N ALA A 121 11.10 -11.97 5.85
CA ALA A 121 11.39 -12.83 4.70
C ALA A 121 12.30 -12.13 3.68
N GLN A 122 12.06 -10.86 3.38
CA GLN A 122 12.89 -10.07 2.47
C GLN A 122 14.30 -9.86 3.01
N ILE A 123 14.44 -9.54 4.31
CA ILE A 123 15.74 -9.39 4.97
C ILE A 123 16.51 -10.71 4.93
N PHE A 124 15.85 -11.83 5.25
CA PHE A 124 16.47 -13.15 5.24
C PHE A 124 16.97 -13.52 3.83
N THR A 125 16.16 -13.30 2.80
CA THR A 125 16.56 -13.55 1.41
C THR A 125 17.76 -12.69 1.03
N GLY A 126 17.74 -11.39 1.33
CA GLY A 126 18.86 -10.49 1.05
C GLY A 126 20.16 -10.87 1.78
N LEU A 127 20.06 -11.38 3.01
CA LEU A 127 21.23 -11.90 3.75
C LEU A 127 21.77 -13.18 3.11
N CYS A 128 20.91 -14.13 2.72
CA CYS A 128 21.33 -15.34 2.02
C CYS A 128 22.06 -15.02 0.72
N ASP A 129 21.55 -14.09 -0.07
CA ASP A 129 22.17 -13.63 -1.30
C ASP A 129 23.53 -12.99 -1.04
N LEU A 130 23.65 -12.18 0.02
CA LEU A 130 24.93 -11.55 0.42
C LEU A 130 25.97 -12.60 0.85
N PHE A 131 25.57 -13.58 1.68
CA PHE A 131 26.48 -14.65 2.13
C PHE A 131 26.91 -15.54 0.97
N TYR A 132 26.02 -15.88 0.06
CA TYR A 132 26.33 -16.64 -1.13
C TYR A 132 27.33 -15.89 -2.01
N TYR A 133 27.13 -14.59 -2.23
CA TYR A 133 28.06 -13.72 -2.97
C TYR A 133 29.44 -13.64 -2.31
N ALA A 134 29.48 -13.42 -0.99
CA ALA A 134 30.74 -13.34 -0.25
C ALA A 134 31.55 -14.66 -0.33
N ALA A 135 30.88 -15.82 -0.16
CA ALA A 135 31.52 -17.13 -0.25
C ALA A 135 32.15 -17.36 -1.64
N ASN A 136 31.47 -16.96 -2.71
CA ASN A 136 31.95 -17.14 -4.07
C ASN A 136 33.08 -16.17 -4.44
N ILE A 137 33.13 -14.95 -3.85
CA ILE A 137 34.28 -14.05 -4.00
C ILE A 137 35.53 -14.70 -3.38
N ILE A 138 35.40 -15.31 -2.20
CA ILE A 138 36.50 -16.00 -1.50
C ILE A 138 37.01 -17.18 -2.31
N ASP A 139 36.13 -17.92 -2.97
CA ASP A 139 36.48 -19.07 -3.82
C ASP A 139 36.95 -18.68 -5.22
N GLY A 140 37.02 -17.40 -5.57
CA GLY A 140 37.48 -16.92 -6.88
C GLY A 140 36.53 -17.18 -8.05
N ARG A 141 35.29 -17.56 -7.79
CA ARG A 141 34.27 -17.91 -8.80
C ARG A 141 33.28 -16.78 -9.10
N ALA A 142 33.69 -15.52 -8.95
CA ALA A 142 32.80 -14.36 -9.01
C ALA A 142 32.09 -14.12 -10.36
N GLU A 143 32.49 -14.83 -11.44
CA GLU A 143 31.95 -14.55 -12.78
C GLU A 143 30.70 -15.40 -13.14
N GLU A 144 30.36 -16.44 -12.37
CA GLU A 144 29.25 -17.36 -12.69
C GLU A 144 28.13 -17.42 -11.61
N ILE A 145 28.00 -16.38 -10.78
CA ILE A 145 27.18 -16.46 -9.59
C ILE A 145 25.73 -16.03 -9.84
N HIS A 146 24.80 -16.92 -9.53
CA HIS A 146 23.41 -16.61 -9.34
C HIS A 146 23.08 -16.68 -7.84
N ALA A 147 22.37 -15.68 -7.33
CA ALA A 147 21.85 -15.72 -5.97
C ALA A 147 20.89 -16.90 -5.78
N PRO A 148 20.69 -17.43 -4.55
CA PRO A 148 19.69 -18.47 -4.28
C PRO A 148 18.26 -18.09 -4.69
N SER A 149 17.95 -16.78 -4.79
CA SER A 149 16.73 -16.24 -5.37
C SER A 149 16.56 -16.48 -6.88
N GLY A 150 17.61 -16.99 -7.56
CA GLY A 150 17.62 -17.24 -9.02
C GLY A 150 17.96 -16.01 -9.86
N GLU A 151 18.20 -14.85 -9.25
CA GLU A 151 18.66 -13.66 -9.95
C GLU A 151 20.18 -13.60 -10.05
N PRO A 152 20.75 -13.19 -11.21
CA PRO A 152 22.20 -13.05 -11.36
C PRO A 152 22.74 -11.92 -10.48
N VAL A 153 23.70 -12.24 -9.61
CA VAL A 153 24.38 -11.23 -8.81
C VAL A 153 25.43 -10.56 -9.68
N ILE A 154 25.11 -9.42 -10.24
CA ILE A 154 26.01 -8.62 -11.06
C ILE A 154 26.71 -7.54 -10.22
N SER A 155 28.03 -7.41 -10.41
CA SER A 155 28.79 -6.36 -9.74
C SER A 155 28.31 -4.96 -10.15
N ARG A 156 28.60 -3.92 -9.32
CA ARG A 156 28.30 -2.53 -9.68
C ARG A 156 28.90 -2.11 -11.02
N ARG A 157 30.05 -2.70 -11.37
CA ARG A 157 30.71 -2.44 -12.65
C ARG A 157 29.92 -3.05 -13.80
N GLN A 158 29.51 -4.31 -13.70
CA GLN A 158 28.68 -4.98 -14.70
C GLN A 158 27.33 -4.28 -14.90
N ARG A 159 26.66 -3.84 -13.82
CA ARG A 159 25.42 -3.03 -13.94
C ARG A 159 25.64 -1.72 -14.71
N ARG A 160 26.75 -1.03 -14.48
CA ARG A 160 27.10 0.19 -15.22
C ARG A 160 27.38 -0.09 -16.69
N GLU A 161 28.06 -1.20 -16.99
CA GLU A 161 28.37 -1.61 -18.36
C GLU A 161 27.09 -2.04 -19.11
N GLU A 162 26.18 -2.76 -18.45
CA GLU A 162 24.87 -3.11 -18.99
C GLU A 162 23.97 -1.88 -19.20
N GLN A 163 23.97 -0.96 -18.24
CA GLN A 163 23.24 0.29 -18.37
C GLN A 163 23.78 1.12 -19.54
N ALA A 164 25.11 1.26 -19.66
CA ALA A 164 25.73 1.96 -20.77
C ALA A 164 25.42 1.32 -22.13
N LYS A 165 25.32 -0.01 -22.19
CA LYS A 165 24.90 -0.74 -23.40
C LYS A 165 23.44 -0.47 -23.75
N ARG A 166 22.54 -0.41 -22.76
CA ARG A 166 21.11 -0.09 -22.95
C ARG A 166 20.90 1.35 -23.39
N ASP A 167 21.68 2.27 -22.84
CA ASP A 167 21.60 3.70 -23.14
C ASP A 167 22.28 4.09 -24.45
N GLY A 168 22.82 3.10 -25.21
CA GLY A 168 23.42 3.30 -26.55
C GLY A 168 24.71 4.09 -26.53
N VAL A 169 25.35 4.26 -25.38
CA VAL A 169 26.66 4.92 -25.27
C VAL A 169 27.73 3.90 -25.62
N VAL A 170 27.99 3.75 -26.90
CA VAL A 170 29.18 3.03 -27.40
C VAL A 170 30.39 3.93 -27.12
N MET A 171 31.16 3.63 -26.10
CA MET A 171 32.49 4.15 -26.00
C MET A 171 33.31 3.47 -27.09
N GLN A 172 33.49 4.16 -28.23
CA GLN A 172 34.56 3.82 -29.16
C GLN A 172 35.89 4.10 -28.45
N MET A 173 36.66 3.05 -28.29
CA MET A 173 38.06 3.16 -27.97
C MET A 173 38.86 3.63 -29.19
#